data_e1096644395ea5864f1009e1608fb5c4
#
_entry.id   e1096644395ea5864f1009e1608fb5c4
#
_cell.length_a   1.000
_cell.length_b   1.000
_cell.length_c   1.000
_cell.angle_alpha   90.00
_cell.angle_beta   90.00
_cell.angle_gamma   90.00
#
_symmetry.space_group_name_H-M   'P 1'
#
loop_
_entity.id
_entity.type
_entity.pdbx_description
1 polymer ?
#
loop_
_entity_poly.entity_id
_entity_poly.type
_entity_poly.pdbx_seq_one_letter_code
_entity_poly.pdbx_strand_id
1 'polypeptide(L)'
;MKRFIYSVVALLTLGFTFVACGDDNDDPVINYDKTAEQGSAGTYTGEWTRSGDDGTATYSGSITLEAAGTNATNVTFSCPDASLDAKSIANVWHANYGYEFFNQTASTANGLGASFSGRIDEAGNMNVAFTISQKVGRKNYEFKYEFKGKK
;
A
#
# COMPACT_ATOMS: atom_id res chain seq x y z
N MET A 1 20.34 -61.97 -54.95
CA MET A 1 19.66 -61.64 -53.70
C MET A 1 20.24 -60.35 -53.21
N LYS A 2 19.52 -59.21 -53.43
CA LYS A 2 20.01 -57.85 -53.18
C LYS A 2 19.39 -57.37 -51.86
N ARG A 3 20.23 -57.08 -50.84
CA ARG A 3 19.81 -56.51 -49.59
C ARG A 3 19.94 -54.97 -49.69
N PHE A 4 18.85 -54.28 -49.68
CA PHE A 4 18.86 -52.80 -49.60
C PHE A 4 18.99 -52.40 -48.13
N ILE A 5 20.11 -51.68 -47.86
CA ILE A 5 20.33 -51.03 -46.58
C ILE A 5 19.82 -49.61 -46.73
N TYR A 6 18.73 -49.26 -46.06
CA TYR A 6 18.28 -47.88 -46.00
C TYR A 6 19.06 -47.21 -44.86
N SER A 7 20.00 -46.35 -45.27
CA SER A 7 20.58 -45.37 -44.36
C SER A 7 19.61 -44.27 -44.08
N VAL A 8 19.08 -44.25 -42.86
CA VAL A 8 18.34 -43.12 -42.35
C VAL A 8 19.37 -42.08 -41.91
N VAL A 9 19.52 -41.04 -42.69
CA VAL A 9 20.28 -39.85 -42.29
C VAL A 9 19.35 -39.03 -41.40
N ALA A 10 19.55 -39.13 -40.09
CA ALA A 10 18.94 -38.25 -39.16
C ALA A 10 19.63 -36.88 -39.21
N LEU A 11 18.97 -35.92 -39.83
CA LEU A 11 19.40 -34.54 -39.86
C LEU A 11 19.15 -33.96 -38.47
N LEU A 12 20.16 -33.91 -37.63
CA LEU A 12 20.15 -33.15 -36.40
C LEU A 12 20.26 -31.66 -36.77
N THR A 13 19.10 -31.01 -36.90
CA THR A 13 19.07 -29.56 -36.86
C THR A 13 19.33 -29.10 -35.46
N LEU A 14 20.58 -28.73 -35.14
CA LEU A 14 20.87 -27.94 -33.95
C LEU A 14 20.23 -26.56 -34.13
N GLY A 15 19.04 -26.42 -33.54
CA GLY A 15 18.45 -25.13 -33.32
C GLY A 15 19.31 -24.37 -32.32
N PHE A 16 20.15 -23.46 -32.84
CA PHE A 16 20.73 -22.40 -32.00
C PHE A 16 19.58 -21.50 -31.55
N THR A 17 19.06 -21.78 -30.38
CA THR A 17 18.26 -20.78 -29.65
C THR A 17 19.26 -19.69 -29.26
N PHE A 18 19.22 -18.58 -29.99
CA PHE A 18 19.79 -17.34 -29.50
C PHE A 18 18.98 -16.96 -28.26
N VAL A 19 19.52 -17.27 -27.09
CA VAL A 19 19.10 -16.61 -25.87
C VAL A 19 19.60 -15.18 -26.03
N ALA A 20 18.72 -14.33 -26.55
CA ALA A 20 18.86 -12.90 -26.39
C ALA A 20 18.84 -12.67 -24.88
N CYS A 21 19.99 -12.35 -24.29
CA CYS A 21 20.04 -11.64 -23.03
C CYS A 21 19.38 -10.27 -23.29
N GLY A 22 18.05 -10.24 -23.30
CA GLY A 22 17.31 -9.04 -23.04
C GLY A 22 17.60 -8.67 -21.60
N ASP A 23 17.92 -7.42 -21.41
CA ASP A 23 18.00 -6.75 -20.11
C ASP A 23 16.57 -6.70 -19.57
N ASP A 24 16.11 -7.85 -19.07
CA ASP A 24 14.75 -8.04 -18.56
C ASP A 24 14.68 -7.44 -17.17
N ASN A 25 14.58 -6.12 -17.12
CA ASN A 25 13.86 -5.44 -16.06
C ASN A 25 12.35 -5.66 -16.26
N ASP A 26 11.95 -6.91 -16.45
CA ASP A 26 10.57 -7.32 -16.34
C ASP A 26 10.22 -7.41 -14.86
N ASP A 27 10.07 -6.26 -14.22
CA ASP A 27 9.23 -6.17 -13.03
C ASP A 27 7.88 -6.79 -13.43
N PRO A 28 7.38 -7.77 -12.67
CA PRO A 28 6.12 -8.41 -13.00
C PRO A 28 5.04 -7.34 -13.14
N VAL A 29 4.51 -7.17 -14.35
CA VAL A 29 3.38 -6.28 -14.59
C VAL A 29 2.19 -6.88 -13.86
N ILE A 30 1.96 -6.43 -12.63
CA ILE A 30 0.79 -6.82 -11.86
C ILE A 30 -0.41 -6.17 -12.56
N ASN A 31 -1.19 -7.00 -13.24
CA ASN A 31 -2.43 -6.53 -13.87
C ASN A 31 -3.51 -6.45 -12.79
N TYR A 32 -3.79 -5.24 -12.33
CA TYR A 32 -4.86 -4.99 -11.38
C TYR A 32 -6.21 -4.93 -12.12
N ASP A 33 -7.12 -5.81 -11.80
CA ASP A 33 -8.49 -5.81 -12.34
C ASP A 33 -9.31 -4.58 -11.89
N LYS A 34 -8.86 -3.89 -10.84
CA LYS A 34 -9.50 -2.72 -10.25
C LYS A 34 -8.55 -1.53 -10.26
N THR A 35 -9.12 -0.33 -10.35
CA THR A 35 -8.36 0.90 -10.13
C THR A 35 -7.86 0.97 -8.68
N ALA A 36 -6.84 1.78 -8.41
CA ALA A 36 -6.22 1.84 -7.09
C ALA A 36 -7.21 2.23 -5.98
N GLU A 37 -8.09 3.21 -6.25
CA GLU A 37 -9.12 3.65 -5.32
C GLU A 37 -10.20 2.59 -5.08
N GLN A 38 -10.51 1.76 -6.07
CA GLN A 38 -11.47 0.66 -5.94
C GLN A 38 -10.86 -0.55 -5.21
N GLY A 39 -9.61 -0.87 -5.53
CA GLY A 39 -8.92 -2.02 -4.96
C GLY A 39 -8.56 -1.81 -3.49
N SER A 40 -8.15 -0.60 -3.12
CA SER A 40 -7.82 -0.23 -1.75
C SER A 40 -9.05 -0.01 -0.86
N ALA A 41 -10.23 0.27 -1.43
CA ALA A 41 -11.43 0.59 -0.66
C ALA A 41 -11.84 -0.53 0.31
N GLY A 42 -12.23 -0.16 1.51
CA GLY A 42 -12.71 -1.05 2.58
C GLY A 42 -12.34 -0.56 3.96
N THR A 43 -12.78 -1.31 4.97
CA THR A 43 -12.46 -1.04 6.37
C THR A 43 -11.37 -2.00 6.85
N TYR A 44 -10.31 -1.44 7.38
CA TYR A 44 -9.18 -2.14 7.96
C TYR A 44 -9.27 -2.00 9.47
N THR A 45 -9.35 -3.11 10.17
CA THR A 45 -9.41 -3.14 11.64
C THR A 45 -8.07 -3.57 12.21
N GLY A 46 -7.70 -3.00 13.35
CA GLY A 46 -6.39 -3.31 13.93
C GLY A 46 -6.06 -2.46 15.14
N GLU A 47 -4.78 -2.21 15.31
CA GLU A 47 -4.24 -1.53 16.48
C GLU A 47 -3.58 -0.21 16.08
N TRP A 48 -3.85 0.81 16.90
CA TRP A 48 -3.17 2.09 16.90
C TRP A 48 -2.15 2.12 18.03
N THR A 49 -0.91 2.47 17.72
CA THR A 49 0.10 2.81 18.70
C THR A 49 0.26 4.32 18.72
N ARG A 50 -0.02 4.96 19.83
CA ARG A 50 0.23 6.38 20.07
C ARG A 50 1.45 6.52 20.97
N SER A 51 2.43 7.33 20.57
CA SER A 51 3.64 7.62 21.33
C SER A 51 3.81 9.13 21.47
N GLY A 52 4.19 9.59 22.65
CA GLY A 52 4.43 10.99 22.96
C GLY A 52 5.26 11.13 24.24
N ASP A 53 5.43 12.35 24.74
CA ASP A 53 6.16 12.65 25.98
C ASP A 53 5.54 11.96 27.22
N ASP A 54 4.25 11.63 27.13
CA ASP A 54 3.47 10.93 28.17
C ASP A 54 3.61 9.40 28.10
N GLY A 55 4.39 8.88 27.15
CA GLY A 55 4.64 7.45 26.96
C GLY A 55 4.05 6.89 25.68
N THR A 56 3.92 5.56 25.66
CA THR A 56 3.36 4.80 24.51
C THR A 56 2.18 3.98 24.99
N ALA A 57 1.10 4.01 24.21
CA ALA A 57 -0.11 3.22 24.46
C ALA A 57 -0.66 2.65 23.16
N THR A 58 -1.32 1.51 23.26
CA THR A 58 -1.95 0.81 22.11
C THR A 58 -3.45 0.76 22.32
N TYR A 59 -4.19 0.98 21.24
CA TYR A 59 -5.64 1.06 21.21
C TYR A 59 -6.19 0.31 20.01
N SER A 60 -7.38 -0.29 20.15
CA SER A 60 -8.09 -0.86 19.01
C SER A 60 -8.75 0.24 18.19
N GLY A 61 -8.79 0.04 16.86
CA GLY A 61 -9.47 0.98 15.99
C GLY A 61 -9.48 0.55 14.54
N SER A 62 -9.81 1.49 13.65
CA SER A 62 -9.91 1.20 12.23
C SER A 62 -9.51 2.38 11.36
N ILE A 63 -9.23 2.05 10.09
CA ILE A 63 -9.15 3.01 8.98
C ILE A 63 -10.10 2.53 7.89
N THR A 64 -10.96 3.41 7.40
CA THR A 64 -11.83 3.13 6.26
C THR A 64 -11.39 3.96 5.07
N LEU A 65 -11.22 3.30 3.90
CA LEU A 65 -10.95 3.92 2.62
C LEU A 65 -12.19 3.81 1.73
N GLU A 66 -12.60 4.92 1.13
CA GLU A 66 -13.71 5.00 0.18
C GLU A 66 -13.25 5.71 -1.08
N ALA A 67 -13.51 5.13 -2.26
CA ALA A 67 -13.16 5.76 -3.53
C ALA A 67 -13.80 7.16 -3.64
N ALA A 68 -13.00 8.17 -3.94
CA ALA A 68 -13.43 9.57 -4.00
C ALA A 68 -13.23 10.22 -5.38
N GLY A 69 -12.76 9.45 -6.36
CA GLY A 69 -12.46 9.88 -7.72
C GLY A 69 -11.23 9.14 -8.25
N THR A 70 -10.76 9.50 -9.42
CA THR A 70 -9.57 8.88 -10.02
C THR A 70 -8.35 9.11 -9.16
N ASN A 71 -7.70 8.03 -8.72
CA ASN A 71 -6.53 8.04 -7.85
C ASN A 71 -6.75 8.82 -6.54
N ALA A 72 -7.99 8.90 -6.05
CA ALA A 72 -8.33 9.59 -4.82
C ALA A 72 -9.19 8.72 -3.91
N THR A 73 -8.94 8.79 -2.62
CA THR A 73 -9.69 8.07 -1.58
C THR A 73 -10.01 8.97 -0.40
N ASN A 74 -11.24 8.87 0.12
CA ASN A 74 -11.58 9.40 1.43
C ASN A 74 -11.02 8.44 2.49
N VAL A 75 -10.34 8.98 3.48
CA VAL A 75 -9.74 8.22 4.58
C VAL A 75 -10.43 8.64 5.87
N THR A 76 -11.05 7.68 6.54
CA THR A 76 -11.63 7.88 7.88
C THR A 76 -10.78 7.15 8.90
N PHE A 77 -10.23 7.88 9.85
CA PHE A 77 -9.47 7.36 10.99
C PHE A 77 -10.41 7.25 12.19
N SER A 78 -10.44 6.09 12.84
CA SER A 78 -11.27 5.87 14.01
C SER A 78 -10.51 5.14 15.11
N CYS A 79 -10.27 5.83 16.20
CA CYS A 79 -9.73 5.29 17.45
C CYS A 79 -10.27 6.11 18.63
N PRO A 80 -11.53 5.83 19.08
CA PRO A 80 -12.21 6.62 20.10
C PRO A 80 -11.42 6.71 21.41
N ASP A 81 -10.80 5.62 21.83
CA ASP A 81 -10.04 5.55 23.08
C ASP A 81 -8.77 6.42 23.06
N ALA A 82 -8.25 6.73 21.88
CA ALA A 82 -7.16 7.68 21.68
C ALA A 82 -7.64 9.06 21.26
N SER A 83 -8.96 9.33 21.32
CA SER A 83 -9.59 10.58 20.86
C SER A 83 -9.25 10.93 19.41
N LEU A 84 -9.06 9.92 18.57
CA LEU A 84 -8.80 10.07 17.16
C LEU A 84 -10.05 9.71 16.36
N ASP A 85 -10.73 10.73 15.86
CA ASP A 85 -11.82 10.63 14.90
C ASP A 85 -11.63 11.74 13.87
N ALA A 86 -11.14 11.37 12.69
CA ALA A 86 -10.77 12.32 11.67
C ALA A 86 -11.06 11.79 10.27
N LYS A 87 -11.32 12.71 9.34
CA LYS A 87 -11.50 12.41 7.92
C LYS A 87 -10.53 13.23 7.09
N SER A 88 -10.00 12.62 6.05
CA SER A 88 -9.09 13.27 5.11
C SER A 88 -9.30 12.72 3.71
N ILE A 89 -8.70 13.37 2.72
CA ILE A 89 -8.62 12.88 1.35
C ILE A 89 -7.15 12.60 1.06
N ALA A 90 -6.87 11.46 0.45
CA ALA A 90 -5.53 11.06 0.04
C ALA A 90 -5.49 10.72 -1.45
N ASN A 91 -4.32 10.90 -2.06
CA ASN A 91 -4.01 10.27 -3.33
C ASN A 91 -3.68 8.80 -3.08
N VAL A 92 -4.10 7.92 -3.99
CA VAL A 92 -3.86 6.49 -3.92
C VAL A 92 -3.39 5.98 -5.28
N TRP A 93 -2.45 5.03 -5.28
CA TRP A 93 -1.94 4.39 -6.49
C TRP A 93 -1.56 2.94 -6.23
N HIS A 94 -1.40 2.20 -7.32
CA HIS A 94 -0.82 0.86 -7.28
C HIS A 94 0.68 0.95 -6.95
N ALA A 95 1.13 0.15 -6.01
CA ALA A 95 2.54 -0.09 -5.72
C ALA A 95 2.92 -1.50 -6.17
N ASN A 96 4.22 -1.85 -6.18
CA ASN A 96 4.71 -3.13 -6.66
C ASN A 96 4.04 -4.35 -6.00
N TYR A 97 3.57 -4.20 -4.75
CA TYR A 97 2.92 -5.27 -3.98
C TYR A 97 1.74 -4.73 -3.19
N GLY A 98 0.75 -4.13 -3.89
CA GLY A 98 -0.46 -3.62 -3.26
C GLY A 98 -0.75 -2.15 -3.58
N TYR A 99 -1.04 -1.34 -2.56
CA TYR A 99 -1.44 0.05 -2.72
C TYR A 99 -0.68 0.94 -1.77
N GLU A 100 -0.36 2.16 -2.23
CA GLU A 100 0.14 3.24 -1.39
C GLU A 100 -0.81 4.43 -1.48
N PHE A 101 -0.95 5.14 -0.37
CA PHE A 101 -1.74 6.37 -0.32
C PHE A 101 -1.08 7.39 0.60
N PHE A 102 -1.24 8.66 0.28
CA PHE A 102 -0.70 9.73 1.10
C PHE A 102 -1.49 11.02 0.96
N ASN A 103 -1.43 11.83 2.01
CA ASN A 103 -1.83 13.21 2.01
C ASN A 103 -0.67 14.09 2.50
N GLN A 104 -0.14 14.94 1.62
CA GLN A 104 0.95 15.85 1.95
C GLN A 104 0.47 17.15 2.61
N THR A 105 -0.84 17.39 2.59
CA THR A 105 -1.39 18.63 3.09
C THR A 105 -1.81 18.45 4.55
N ALA A 106 -1.04 19.00 5.46
CA ALA A 106 -1.44 19.19 6.86
C ALA A 106 -2.53 20.27 6.94
N SER A 107 -3.63 20.07 6.23
CA SER A 107 -4.75 21.00 6.22
C SER A 107 -5.70 20.67 7.35
N THR A 108 -5.97 21.61 8.22
CA THR A 108 -7.04 21.55 9.20
C THR A 108 -8.42 21.31 8.57
N ALA A 109 -8.59 21.64 7.30
CA ALA A 109 -9.79 21.34 6.53
C ALA A 109 -10.04 19.81 6.35
N ASN A 110 -9.00 19.01 6.50
CA ASN A 110 -9.09 17.54 6.41
C ASN A 110 -9.33 16.85 7.76
N GLY A 111 -9.53 17.58 8.85
CA GLY A 111 -9.87 17.03 10.17
C GLY A 111 -8.70 16.38 10.91
N LEU A 112 -7.66 15.89 10.23
CA LEU A 112 -6.50 15.27 10.89
C LEU A 112 -5.45 16.29 11.33
N GLY A 113 -5.28 17.39 10.59
CA GLY A 113 -4.26 18.41 10.88
C GLY A 113 -2.81 17.94 10.72
N ALA A 114 -2.58 16.82 10.04
CA ALA A 114 -1.27 16.21 9.84
C ALA A 114 -1.15 15.61 8.42
N SER A 115 0.07 15.54 7.91
CA SER A 115 0.39 14.73 6.74
C SER A 115 0.51 13.28 7.16
N PHE A 116 0.06 12.36 6.32
CA PHE A 116 0.16 10.93 6.57
C PHE A 116 0.51 10.16 5.31
N SER A 117 1.04 8.97 5.50
CA SER A 117 1.25 7.99 4.45
C SER A 117 0.79 6.62 4.92
N GLY A 118 0.31 5.82 3.99
CA GLY A 118 -0.12 4.47 4.26
C GLY A 118 0.22 3.52 3.11
N ARG A 119 0.34 2.25 3.46
CA ARG A 119 0.57 1.16 2.53
C ARG A 119 -0.34 -0.02 2.87
N ILE A 120 -0.84 -0.65 1.82
CA ILE A 120 -1.61 -1.89 1.91
C ILE A 120 -0.89 -2.92 1.06
N ASP A 121 -0.57 -4.07 1.64
CA ASP A 121 0.03 -5.18 0.90
C ASP A 121 -1.02 -6.05 0.20
N GLU A 122 -0.57 -7.00 -0.63
CA GLU A 122 -1.44 -7.94 -1.35
C GLU A 122 -2.26 -8.84 -0.42
N ALA A 123 -1.80 -9.08 0.79
CA ALA A 123 -2.51 -9.85 1.82
C ALA A 123 -3.58 -9.02 2.54
N GLY A 124 -3.73 -7.73 2.20
CA GLY A 124 -4.68 -6.81 2.82
C GLY A 124 -4.22 -6.25 4.16
N ASN A 125 -2.93 -6.36 4.52
CA ASN A 125 -2.41 -5.71 5.71
C ASN A 125 -2.14 -4.23 5.41
N MET A 126 -2.60 -3.36 6.31
CA MET A 126 -2.42 -1.91 6.23
C MET A 126 -1.45 -1.42 7.30
N ASN A 127 -0.54 -0.53 6.91
CA ASN A 127 0.30 0.25 7.81
C ASN A 127 0.12 1.73 7.49
N VAL A 128 -0.12 2.55 8.51
CA VAL A 128 -0.24 4.01 8.38
C VAL A 128 0.54 4.68 9.49
N ALA A 129 1.20 5.79 9.20
CA ALA A 129 1.90 6.58 10.20
C ALA A 129 1.72 8.08 9.97
N PHE A 130 1.60 8.83 11.05
CA PHE A 130 1.62 10.30 11.05
C PHE A 130 1.98 10.86 12.44
N THR A 131 2.29 12.15 12.47
CA THR A 131 2.58 12.87 13.71
C THR A 131 1.65 14.07 13.81
N ILE A 132 0.98 14.22 14.94
CA ILE A 132 0.17 15.39 15.27
C ILE A 132 0.95 16.26 16.23
N SER A 133 1.11 17.54 15.88
CA SER A 133 1.71 18.54 16.77
C SER A 133 0.59 19.33 17.44
N GLN A 134 0.56 19.33 18.75
CA GLN A 134 -0.41 20.06 19.57
C GLN A 134 0.28 21.11 20.43
N LYS A 135 -0.15 22.35 20.33
CA LYS A 135 0.34 23.43 21.19
C LYS A 135 -0.55 23.58 22.43
N VAL A 136 0.02 23.40 23.60
CA VAL A 136 -0.66 23.62 24.88
C VAL A 136 0.11 24.69 25.66
N GLY A 137 -0.45 25.89 25.74
CA GLY A 137 0.23 27.05 26.30
C GLY A 137 1.44 27.46 25.47
N ARG A 138 2.64 27.39 26.09
CA ARG A 138 3.94 27.70 25.44
C ARG A 138 4.69 26.46 24.97
N LYS A 139 4.19 25.25 25.22
CA LYS A 139 4.84 23.99 24.85
C LYS A 139 4.17 23.39 23.61
N ASN A 140 4.98 22.84 22.73
CA ASN A 140 4.54 21.99 21.64
C ASN A 140 4.71 20.54 22.08
N TYR A 141 3.67 19.74 21.90
CA TYR A 141 3.66 18.31 22.11
C TYR A 141 3.53 17.63 20.75
N GLU A 142 4.28 16.58 20.54
CA GLU A 142 4.21 15.76 19.34
C GLU A 142 3.74 14.36 19.72
N PHE A 143 2.69 13.91 19.02
CA PHE A 143 2.14 12.56 19.19
C PHE A 143 2.27 11.83 17.87
N LYS A 144 3.07 10.77 17.88
CA LYS A 144 3.21 9.86 16.76
C LYS A 144 2.12 8.80 16.84
N TYR A 145 1.42 8.61 15.75
CA TYR A 145 0.42 7.56 15.58
C TYR A 145 0.89 6.57 14.52
N GLU A 146 0.81 5.29 14.82
CA GLU A 146 1.07 4.20 13.90
C GLU A 146 -0.10 3.22 13.95
N PHE A 147 -0.65 2.88 12.79
CA PHE A 147 -1.71 1.89 12.64
C PHE A 147 -1.18 0.64 11.96
N LYS A 148 -1.57 -0.52 12.48
CA LYS A 148 -1.39 -1.81 11.84
C LYS A 148 -2.70 -2.56 11.89
N GLY A 149 -3.26 -2.85 10.73
CA GLY A 149 -4.56 -3.51 10.62
C GLY A 149 -4.69 -4.36 9.38
N LYS A 150 -5.83 -4.99 9.25
CA LYS A 150 -6.15 -5.87 8.14
C LYS A 150 -7.60 -5.69 7.72
N LYS A 151 -7.85 -5.90 6.44
CA LYS A 151 -9.18 -5.89 5.83
C LYS A 151 -9.93 -7.18 6.13
#